data_f8716f650c3441c1b8b9bd7d405840d0
#
_entry.id   f8716f650c3441c1b8b9bd7d405840d0
#
_cell.length_a   1.000
_cell.length_b   1.000
_cell.length_c   1.000
_cell.angle_alpha   90.00
_cell.angle_beta   90.00
_cell.angle_gamma   90.00
#
_symmetry.space_group_name_H-M   'P 1'
#
loop_
_entity.id
_entity.type
_entity.pdbx_description
1 polymer ?
#
loop_
_entity_poly.entity_id
_entity_poly.type
_entity_poly.pdbx_seq_one_letter_code
_entity_poly.pdbx_strand_id
1 'polypeptide(L)'
;MSTPLVLKFGGAAFAELDGFARVARHVAARSAAGQPVVVVVSAMSGTTGRLQETLERIAPDPPARAAAMLLTSGETVSVALLTAALGAAGVSASAVPAAATGLLGEGPPQCAELVRADPGPLCAALAALPVAVVPGGQAVDAGGRTVMLGRNSSDLSAVALAGALGAPVCELFSDVPGVCTADPRLVPAARTLAGVDYATVARMSGHGAKVVHARAVAWARRTGVLLHCRPLPPLEGEGTRVGEGPASAAVVVAAHDERLTRVTALHADGRAEHALVPHPEAPARARRAHEVLFPGSAGQDAAHLPPKARSPHSDVLIT
;
A
#
# COMPACT_ATOMS: atom_id res chain seq x y z
N MET A 1 -21.14 13.11 13.55
CA MET A 1 -19.79 13.44 13.04
C MET A 1 -19.79 13.30 11.53
N SER A 2 -19.10 14.20 10.80
CA SER A 2 -18.87 14.01 9.37
C SER A 2 -18.03 12.75 9.14
N THR A 3 -18.27 12.06 8.02
CA THR A 3 -17.51 10.85 7.64
C THR A 3 -16.04 11.21 7.50
N PRO A 4 -15.11 10.48 8.15
CA PRO A 4 -13.69 10.80 8.10
C PRO A 4 -13.07 10.50 6.73
N LEU A 5 -12.02 11.24 6.37
CA LEU A 5 -11.10 10.86 5.30
C LEU A 5 -10.16 9.76 5.81
N VAL A 6 -9.89 8.76 4.97
CA VAL A 6 -8.88 7.75 5.27
C VAL A 6 -7.77 7.83 4.23
N LEU A 7 -6.58 8.20 4.68
CA LEU A 7 -5.39 8.41 3.86
C LEU A 7 -4.32 7.38 4.26
N LYS A 8 -3.74 6.67 3.31
CA LYS A 8 -2.64 5.75 3.59
C LYS A 8 -1.37 6.21 2.88
N PHE A 9 -0.28 6.28 3.61
CA PHE A 9 1.04 6.58 3.08
C PHE A 9 1.96 5.37 3.20
N GLY A 10 2.47 4.90 2.05
CA GLY A 10 3.43 3.79 1.98
C GLY A 10 4.82 4.18 2.45
N GLY A 11 5.72 3.21 2.63
CA GLY A 11 7.09 3.43 3.09
C GLY A 11 7.90 4.40 2.21
N ALA A 12 7.59 4.48 0.92
CA ALA A 12 8.21 5.45 0.01
C ALA A 12 7.96 6.92 0.40
N ALA A 13 6.83 7.21 1.08
CA ALA A 13 6.55 8.53 1.61
C ALA A 13 7.55 8.95 2.70
N PHE A 14 8.15 7.96 3.36
CA PHE A 14 9.05 8.10 4.50
C PHE A 14 10.44 7.53 4.20
N ALA A 15 10.87 7.58 2.92
CA ALA A 15 12.21 7.17 2.53
C ALA A 15 13.28 8.09 3.16
N GLU A 16 12.96 9.38 3.28
CA GLU A 16 13.76 10.41 3.89
C GLU A 16 12.96 11.10 5.00
N LEU A 17 13.64 11.70 6.00
CA LEU A 17 12.99 12.37 7.14
C LEU A 17 12.07 13.52 6.69
N ASP A 18 12.44 14.24 5.64
CA ASP A 18 11.62 15.31 5.04
C ASP A 18 10.25 14.82 4.52
N GLY A 19 10.12 13.51 4.30
CA GLY A 19 8.86 12.87 3.95
C GLY A 19 7.77 13.12 4.99
N PHE A 20 8.13 13.08 6.27
CA PHE A 20 7.18 13.35 7.35
C PHE A 20 6.63 14.77 7.31
N ALA A 21 7.48 15.77 7.04
CA ALA A 21 7.03 17.15 6.88
C ALA A 21 6.15 17.36 5.64
N ARG A 22 6.46 16.67 4.52
CA ARG A 22 5.63 16.72 3.30
C ARG A 22 4.25 16.11 3.54
N VAL A 23 4.19 14.93 4.16
CA VAL A 23 2.93 14.26 4.50
C VAL A 23 2.13 15.10 5.50
N ALA A 24 2.78 15.67 6.53
CA ALA A 24 2.12 16.52 7.51
C ALA A 24 1.45 17.75 6.87
N ARG A 25 2.14 18.44 5.94
CA ARG A 25 1.54 19.56 5.18
C ARG A 25 0.34 19.13 4.35
N HIS A 26 0.42 17.97 3.69
CA HIS A 26 -0.70 17.42 2.92
C HIS A 26 -1.91 17.11 3.83
N VAL A 27 -1.68 16.46 4.98
CA VAL A 27 -2.73 16.15 5.95
C VAL A 27 -3.33 17.43 6.56
N ALA A 28 -2.48 18.43 6.86
CA ALA A 28 -2.91 19.73 7.36
C ALA A 28 -3.89 20.41 6.40
N ALA A 29 -3.56 20.45 5.11
CA ALA A 29 -4.43 21.01 4.07
C ALA A 29 -5.78 20.27 3.98
N ARG A 30 -5.78 18.94 4.14
CA ARG A 30 -7.01 18.13 4.11
C ARG A 30 -7.86 18.33 5.38
N SER A 31 -7.23 18.41 6.54
CA SER A 31 -7.89 18.62 7.84
C SER A 31 -8.49 20.03 7.96
N ALA A 32 -7.89 21.04 7.32
CA ALA A 32 -8.37 22.42 7.33
C ALA A 32 -9.79 22.59 6.73
N ALA A 33 -10.26 21.63 5.94
CA ALA A 33 -11.63 21.57 5.44
C ALA A 33 -12.67 21.16 6.52
N GLY A 34 -12.24 20.93 7.77
CA GLY A 34 -13.11 20.57 8.88
C GLY A 34 -13.57 19.12 8.91
N GLN A 35 -13.01 18.26 8.04
CA GLN A 35 -13.31 16.83 7.99
C GLN A 35 -12.28 16.07 8.85
N PRO A 36 -12.69 15.13 9.74
CA PRO A 36 -11.76 14.30 10.48
C PRO A 36 -10.90 13.44 9.54
N VAL A 37 -9.64 13.18 9.91
CA VAL A 37 -8.70 12.44 9.07
C VAL A 37 -8.09 11.28 9.84
N VAL A 38 -8.16 10.09 9.27
CA VAL A 38 -7.37 8.92 9.70
C VAL A 38 -6.19 8.75 8.75
N VAL A 39 -4.98 8.77 9.29
CA VAL A 39 -3.75 8.59 8.52
C VAL A 39 -3.11 7.27 8.87
N VAL A 40 -3.13 6.32 7.93
CA VAL A 40 -2.48 5.02 8.08
C VAL A 40 -1.06 5.09 7.51
N VAL A 41 -0.07 4.78 8.33
CA VAL A 41 1.35 4.85 7.93
C VAL A 41 2.01 3.48 7.87
N SER A 42 2.88 3.28 6.88
CA SER A 42 3.81 2.16 6.83
C SER A 42 5.11 2.51 7.56
N ALA A 43 5.92 1.51 7.89
CA ALA A 43 7.29 1.70 8.30
C ALA A 43 8.07 2.51 7.25
N MET A 44 9.10 3.22 7.67
CA MET A 44 10.05 3.90 6.76
C MET A 44 10.66 2.88 5.79
N SER A 45 10.96 3.32 4.57
CA SER A 45 11.52 2.46 3.52
C SER A 45 12.73 1.63 4.01
N GLY A 46 12.70 0.32 3.78
CA GLY A 46 13.75 -0.61 4.17
C GLY A 46 13.79 -0.98 5.66
N THR A 47 13.02 -0.34 6.54
CA THR A 47 13.09 -0.60 7.99
C THR A 47 12.70 -2.03 8.36
N THR A 48 11.58 -2.52 7.84
CA THR A 48 11.13 -3.90 8.12
C THR A 48 12.16 -4.95 7.68
N GLY A 49 12.82 -4.74 6.52
CA GLY A 49 13.89 -5.61 6.06
C GLY A 49 15.09 -5.63 7.01
N ARG A 50 15.59 -4.45 7.44
CA ARG A 50 16.69 -4.35 8.41
C ARG A 50 16.37 -4.98 9.76
N LEU A 51 15.12 -4.82 10.23
CA LEU A 51 14.67 -5.46 11.47
C LEU A 51 14.63 -6.98 11.33
N GLN A 52 14.18 -7.50 10.18
CA GLN A 52 14.16 -8.91 9.86
C GLN A 52 15.60 -9.49 9.84
N GLU A 53 16.51 -8.87 9.09
CA GLU A 53 17.92 -9.26 9.03
C GLU A 53 18.58 -9.25 10.43
N THR A 54 18.28 -8.22 11.23
CA THR A 54 18.80 -8.14 12.61
C THR A 54 18.29 -9.31 13.46
N LEU A 55 17.01 -9.63 13.35
CA LEU A 55 16.40 -10.74 14.08
C LEU A 55 17.01 -12.10 13.69
N GLU A 56 17.16 -12.34 12.39
CA GLU A 56 17.72 -13.58 11.84
C GLU A 56 19.19 -13.80 12.25
N ARG A 57 19.97 -12.72 12.40
CA ARG A 57 21.34 -12.78 12.91
C ARG A 57 21.42 -13.17 14.39
N ILE A 58 20.39 -12.86 15.19
CA ILE A 58 20.30 -13.22 16.60
C ILE A 58 19.75 -14.64 16.76
N ALA A 59 18.71 -14.97 16.01
CA ALA A 59 18.03 -16.25 16.06
C ALA A 59 17.52 -16.62 14.66
N PRO A 60 18.05 -17.66 13.99
CA PRO A 60 17.58 -18.09 12.66
C PRO A 60 16.11 -18.54 12.66
N ASP A 61 15.63 -19.07 13.78
CA ASP A 61 14.20 -19.43 13.99
C ASP A 61 13.66 -18.73 15.25
N PRO A 62 13.31 -17.45 15.14
CA PRO A 62 12.86 -16.67 16.28
C PRO A 62 11.43 -17.03 16.68
N PRO A 63 11.06 -16.94 17.97
CA PRO A 63 9.69 -17.07 18.39
C PRO A 63 8.79 -16.11 17.61
N ALA A 64 7.72 -16.61 16.99
CA ALA A 64 6.83 -15.83 16.12
C ALA A 64 6.28 -14.55 16.76
N ARG A 65 6.05 -14.57 18.08
CA ARG A 65 5.62 -13.40 18.85
C ARG A 65 6.71 -12.33 18.95
N ALA A 66 7.96 -12.71 19.17
CA ALA A 66 9.08 -11.78 19.22
C ALA A 66 9.30 -11.14 17.84
N ALA A 67 9.22 -11.94 16.79
CA ALA A 67 9.31 -11.46 15.42
C ALA A 67 8.18 -10.46 15.07
N ALA A 68 6.93 -10.79 15.37
CA ALA A 68 5.80 -9.89 15.14
C ALA A 68 5.98 -8.57 15.89
N MET A 69 6.38 -8.60 17.16
CA MET A 69 6.61 -7.40 17.97
C MET A 69 7.72 -6.52 17.39
N LEU A 70 8.84 -7.12 16.97
CA LEU A 70 9.96 -6.36 16.38
C LEU A 70 9.57 -5.77 15.02
N LEU A 71 9.01 -6.57 14.13
CA LEU A 71 8.71 -6.14 12.75
C LEU A 71 7.62 -5.07 12.68
N THR A 72 6.67 -5.08 13.62
CA THR A 72 5.62 -4.03 13.72
C THR A 72 6.09 -2.75 14.39
N SER A 73 7.27 -2.71 15.00
CA SER A 73 7.81 -1.49 15.64
C SER A 73 8.09 -0.37 14.64
N GLY A 74 8.38 -0.73 13.38
CA GLY A 74 8.67 0.25 12.33
C GLY A 74 7.50 1.19 12.05
N GLU A 75 6.28 0.69 12.03
CA GLU A 75 5.07 1.51 11.88
C GLU A 75 4.80 2.36 13.13
N THR A 76 5.09 1.83 14.32
CA THR A 76 4.98 2.59 15.57
C THR A 76 5.91 3.81 15.57
N VAL A 77 7.14 3.65 15.08
CA VAL A 77 8.07 4.77 14.87
C VAL A 77 7.48 5.79 13.89
N SER A 78 6.94 5.35 12.76
CA SER A 78 6.33 6.26 11.77
C SER A 78 5.12 7.00 12.33
N VAL A 79 4.29 6.37 13.17
CA VAL A 79 3.17 7.03 13.86
C VAL A 79 3.68 8.17 14.74
N ALA A 80 4.69 7.92 15.58
CA ALA A 80 5.24 8.93 16.48
C ALA A 80 5.86 10.12 15.71
N LEU A 81 6.66 9.82 14.67
CA LEU A 81 7.33 10.84 13.86
C LEU A 81 6.32 11.69 13.07
N LEU A 82 5.29 11.07 12.47
CA LEU A 82 4.27 11.83 11.74
C LEU A 82 3.42 12.68 12.68
N THR A 83 3.08 12.17 13.87
CA THR A 83 2.32 12.94 14.86
C THR A 83 3.13 14.16 15.31
N ALA A 84 4.44 14.02 15.54
CA ALA A 84 5.33 15.15 15.85
C ALA A 84 5.40 16.16 14.69
N ALA A 85 5.50 15.68 13.44
CA ALA A 85 5.53 16.54 12.25
C ALA A 85 4.20 17.30 12.05
N LEU A 86 3.05 16.67 12.36
CA LEU A 86 1.73 17.32 12.35
C LEU A 86 1.67 18.44 13.40
N GLY A 87 2.15 18.18 14.61
CA GLY A 87 2.26 19.20 15.67
C GLY A 87 3.11 20.39 15.22
N ALA A 88 4.28 20.15 14.60
CA ALA A 88 5.13 21.21 14.04
C ALA A 88 4.44 21.97 12.87
N ALA A 89 3.49 21.35 12.18
CA ALA A 89 2.66 21.99 11.15
C ALA A 89 1.38 22.66 11.72
N GLY A 90 1.23 22.73 13.06
CA GLY A 90 0.09 23.36 13.72
C GLY A 90 -1.19 22.49 13.75
N VAL A 91 -1.09 21.19 13.50
CA VAL A 91 -2.23 20.26 13.50
C VAL A 91 -2.19 19.37 14.73
N SER A 92 -3.24 19.41 15.54
CA SER A 92 -3.42 18.49 16.66
C SER A 92 -3.81 17.11 16.16
N ALA A 93 -3.04 16.09 16.54
CA ALA A 93 -3.24 14.72 16.10
C ALA A 93 -3.04 13.71 17.24
N SER A 94 -3.82 12.64 17.25
CA SER A 94 -3.67 11.49 18.13
C SER A 94 -2.70 10.48 17.54
N ALA A 95 -1.66 10.09 18.26
CA ALA A 95 -0.86 8.91 17.97
C ALA A 95 -1.61 7.67 18.51
N VAL A 96 -2.20 6.86 17.63
CA VAL A 96 -3.04 5.72 18.00
C VAL A 96 -2.21 4.43 17.92
N PRO A 97 -2.04 3.69 19.00
CA PRO A 97 -1.35 2.39 18.96
C PRO A 97 -2.21 1.31 18.31
N ALA A 98 -1.59 0.20 17.88
CA ALA A 98 -2.29 -0.92 17.24
C ALA A 98 -3.50 -1.41 18.06
N ALA A 99 -3.36 -1.48 19.40
CA ALA A 99 -4.42 -1.91 20.31
C ALA A 99 -5.65 -0.99 20.33
N ALA A 100 -5.52 0.25 19.89
CA ALA A 100 -6.60 1.23 19.84
C ALA A 100 -7.09 1.53 18.42
N THR A 101 -6.71 0.72 17.42
CA THR A 101 -7.20 0.86 16.03
C THR A 101 -8.57 0.22 15.82
N GLY A 102 -8.96 -0.74 16.67
CA GLY A 102 -10.16 -1.56 16.50
C GLY A 102 -9.99 -2.73 15.52
N LEU A 103 -8.78 -2.96 14.98
CA LEU A 103 -8.49 -4.06 14.08
C LEU A 103 -8.23 -5.36 14.87
N LEU A 104 -8.99 -6.42 14.60
CA LEU A 104 -8.82 -7.75 15.18
C LEU A 104 -8.27 -8.72 14.15
N GLY A 105 -7.19 -9.42 14.50
CA GLY A 105 -6.55 -10.44 13.66
C GLY A 105 -6.53 -11.80 14.34
N GLU A 106 -6.66 -12.87 13.56
CA GLU A 106 -6.58 -14.26 14.01
C GLU A 106 -5.52 -15.04 13.23
N GLY A 107 -4.92 -16.03 13.86
CA GLY A 107 -3.93 -16.92 13.26
C GLY A 107 -2.49 -16.63 13.69
N PRO A 108 -1.49 -17.00 12.84
CA PRO A 108 -0.08 -16.85 13.17
C PRO A 108 0.32 -15.39 13.42
N PRO A 109 1.11 -15.08 14.48
CA PRO A 109 1.44 -13.69 14.84
C PRO A 109 2.08 -12.87 13.73
N GLN A 110 2.82 -13.49 12.81
CA GLN A 110 3.51 -12.79 11.71
C GLN A 110 2.65 -12.68 10.44
N CYS A 111 1.53 -13.41 10.34
CA CYS A 111 0.66 -13.40 9.17
C CYS A 111 -0.78 -13.70 9.58
N ALA A 112 -1.32 -12.89 10.48
CA ALA A 112 -2.71 -13.01 10.93
C ALA A 112 -3.68 -12.62 9.82
N GLU A 113 -4.84 -13.23 9.85
CA GLU A 113 -5.97 -12.82 9.02
C GLU A 113 -6.74 -11.71 9.75
N LEU A 114 -7.08 -10.64 9.05
CA LEU A 114 -7.94 -9.59 9.58
C LEU A 114 -9.39 -10.07 9.54
N VAL A 115 -10.01 -10.23 10.71
CA VAL A 115 -11.36 -10.78 10.86
C VAL A 115 -12.40 -9.72 11.17
N ARG A 116 -12.02 -8.63 11.85
CA ARG A 116 -12.93 -7.56 12.23
C ARG A 116 -12.24 -6.20 12.27
N ALA A 117 -13.00 -5.15 11.95
CA ALA A 117 -12.65 -3.77 12.18
C ALA A 117 -13.79 -3.09 12.96
N ASP A 118 -13.48 -2.62 14.17
CA ASP A 118 -14.40 -1.91 15.05
C ASP A 118 -14.10 -0.41 14.96
N PRO A 119 -15.06 0.44 14.54
CA PRO A 119 -14.82 1.88 14.42
C PRO A 119 -14.75 2.60 15.78
N GLY A 120 -15.28 2.02 16.86
CA GLY A 120 -15.45 2.68 18.15
C GLY A 120 -14.21 3.37 18.69
N PRO A 121 -13.04 2.70 18.78
CA PRO A 121 -11.81 3.32 19.28
C PRO A 121 -11.37 4.53 18.46
N LEU A 122 -11.44 4.46 17.13
CA LEU A 122 -11.06 5.57 16.26
C LEU A 122 -12.09 6.71 16.28
N CYS A 123 -13.37 6.40 16.39
CA CYS A 123 -14.39 7.42 16.61
C CYS A 123 -14.13 8.22 17.89
N ALA A 124 -13.73 7.54 18.98
CA ALA A 124 -13.37 8.20 20.22
C ALA A 124 -12.11 9.08 20.06
N ALA A 125 -11.07 8.60 19.36
CA ALA A 125 -9.88 9.39 19.08
C ALA A 125 -10.18 10.64 18.23
N LEU A 126 -11.02 10.51 17.19
CA LEU A 126 -11.43 11.61 16.31
C LEU A 126 -12.41 12.58 16.96
N ALA A 127 -13.11 12.17 18.01
CA ALA A 127 -13.91 13.08 18.84
C ALA A 127 -13.04 14.01 19.68
N ALA A 128 -11.85 13.56 20.08
CA ALA A 128 -10.90 14.33 20.87
C ALA A 128 -10.04 15.26 20.00
N LEU A 129 -9.52 14.76 18.86
CA LEU A 129 -8.62 15.48 17.97
C LEU A 129 -8.97 15.22 16.47
N PRO A 130 -8.79 16.22 15.59
CA PRO A 130 -9.24 16.15 14.21
C PRO A 130 -8.48 15.12 13.36
N VAL A 131 -7.30 14.68 13.80
CA VAL A 131 -6.46 13.73 13.07
C VAL A 131 -6.07 12.56 13.97
N ALA A 132 -6.21 11.34 13.47
CA ALA A 132 -5.72 10.12 14.10
C ALA A 132 -4.64 9.47 13.21
N VAL A 133 -3.41 9.31 13.72
CA VAL A 133 -2.32 8.61 13.01
C VAL A 133 -2.23 7.19 13.55
N VAL A 134 -2.36 6.19 12.68
CA VAL A 134 -2.43 4.77 13.05
C VAL A 134 -1.39 3.93 12.31
N PRO A 135 -0.85 2.87 12.92
CA PRO A 135 0.08 1.97 12.26
C PRO A 135 -0.66 1.05 11.28
N GLY A 136 -0.15 0.93 10.06
CA GLY A 136 -0.63 -0.02 9.08
C GLY A 136 -0.05 -1.42 9.28
N GLY A 137 -0.67 -2.43 8.65
CA GLY A 137 -0.15 -3.80 8.64
C GLY A 137 -0.23 -4.57 9.96
N GLN A 138 -0.90 -4.03 10.96
CA GLN A 138 -1.02 -4.64 12.29
C GLN A 138 -2.47 -4.65 12.77
N ALA A 139 -2.73 -5.57 13.68
CA ALA A 139 -3.98 -5.71 14.42
C ALA A 139 -3.66 -6.22 15.85
N VAL A 140 -4.66 -6.47 16.65
CA VAL A 140 -4.49 -7.25 17.88
C VAL A 140 -5.21 -8.60 17.76
N ASP A 141 -4.70 -9.61 18.47
CA ASP A 141 -5.42 -10.88 18.66
C ASP A 141 -6.47 -10.75 19.78
N ALA A 142 -7.24 -11.82 20.00
CA ALA A 142 -8.26 -11.87 21.07
C ALA A 142 -7.69 -11.65 22.48
N GLY A 143 -6.38 -11.85 22.68
CA GLY A 143 -5.67 -11.56 23.93
C GLY A 143 -5.10 -10.15 24.00
N GLY A 144 -5.41 -9.26 23.04
CA GLY A 144 -4.93 -7.88 23.00
C GLY A 144 -3.46 -7.73 22.57
N ARG A 145 -2.82 -8.80 22.08
CA ARG A 145 -1.41 -8.77 21.66
C ARG A 145 -1.30 -8.41 20.19
N THR A 146 -0.33 -7.55 19.86
CA THR A 146 -0.09 -7.13 18.46
C THR A 146 0.28 -8.33 17.58
N VAL A 147 -0.33 -8.37 16.40
CA VAL A 147 -0.06 -9.32 15.32
C VAL A 147 0.16 -8.56 14.01
N MET A 148 1.00 -9.12 13.12
CA MET A 148 1.13 -8.63 11.75
C MET A 148 0.03 -9.20 10.87
N LEU A 149 -0.49 -8.39 9.97
CA LEU A 149 -1.41 -8.83 8.91
C LEU A 149 -0.67 -9.34 7.66
N GLY A 150 0.61 -9.64 7.79
CA GLY A 150 1.53 -10.01 6.72
C GLY A 150 2.28 -8.81 6.14
N ARG A 151 3.20 -9.07 5.21
CA ARG A 151 4.02 -8.02 4.57
C ARG A 151 3.17 -7.16 3.63
N ASN A 152 3.50 -5.86 3.53
CA ASN A 152 2.83 -4.88 2.67
C ASN A 152 1.32 -4.72 2.92
N SER A 153 0.83 -5.06 4.10
CA SER A 153 -0.60 -5.08 4.44
C SER A 153 -1.15 -3.76 5.00
N SER A 154 -0.39 -2.67 4.93
CA SER A 154 -0.89 -1.34 5.38
C SER A 154 -2.11 -0.87 4.58
N ASP A 155 -2.22 -1.25 3.29
CA ASP A 155 -3.42 -1.01 2.48
C ASP A 155 -4.64 -1.71 3.07
N LEU A 156 -4.46 -2.96 3.54
CA LEU A 156 -5.54 -3.73 4.18
C LEU A 156 -6.06 -3.04 5.44
N SER A 157 -5.15 -2.54 6.30
CA SER A 157 -5.54 -1.76 7.48
C SER A 157 -6.33 -0.52 7.10
N ALA A 158 -5.85 0.26 6.11
CA ALA A 158 -6.51 1.50 5.67
C ALA A 158 -7.91 1.23 5.12
N VAL A 159 -8.05 0.24 4.26
CA VAL A 159 -9.32 -0.10 3.64
C VAL A 159 -10.32 -0.66 4.66
N ALA A 160 -9.84 -1.48 5.60
CA ALA A 160 -10.71 -2.01 6.65
C ALA A 160 -11.22 -0.91 7.58
N LEU A 161 -10.35 0.04 7.95
CA LEU A 161 -10.73 1.20 8.75
C LEU A 161 -11.69 2.12 7.98
N ALA A 162 -11.47 2.34 6.68
CA ALA A 162 -12.39 3.10 5.84
C ALA A 162 -13.79 2.48 5.83
N GLY A 163 -13.87 1.17 5.60
CA GLY A 163 -15.15 0.45 5.63
C GLY A 163 -15.85 0.52 6.99
N ALA A 164 -15.10 0.33 8.09
CA ALA A 164 -15.64 0.39 9.44
C ALA A 164 -16.16 1.80 9.82
N LEU A 165 -15.47 2.84 9.37
CA LEU A 165 -15.82 4.24 9.62
C LEU A 165 -16.89 4.78 8.65
N GLY A 166 -17.37 3.97 7.69
CA GLY A 166 -18.31 4.39 6.66
C GLY A 166 -17.73 5.37 5.63
N ALA A 167 -16.40 5.44 5.51
CA ALA A 167 -15.75 6.29 4.52
C ALA A 167 -15.96 5.69 3.11
N PRO A 168 -16.53 6.43 2.16
CA PRO A 168 -16.82 5.90 0.82
C PRO A 168 -15.56 5.71 -0.01
N VAL A 169 -14.47 6.40 0.34
CA VAL A 169 -13.19 6.38 -0.38
C VAL A 169 -12.04 6.19 0.59
N CYS A 170 -11.08 5.35 0.21
CA CYS A 170 -9.77 5.22 0.85
C CYS A 170 -8.69 5.68 -0.13
N GLU A 171 -7.93 6.73 0.21
CA GLU A 171 -6.84 7.24 -0.63
C GLU A 171 -5.53 6.53 -0.29
N LEU A 172 -4.91 5.89 -1.29
CA LEU A 172 -3.67 5.14 -1.16
C LEU A 172 -2.55 5.87 -1.91
N PHE A 173 -1.63 6.47 -1.17
CA PHE A 173 -0.51 7.24 -1.74
C PHE A 173 0.73 6.36 -1.94
N SER A 174 1.34 6.44 -3.13
CA SER A 174 2.52 5.67 -3.52
C SER A 174 3.47 6.46 -4.43
N ASP A 175 4.64 5.89 -4.69
CA ASP A 175 5.68 6.45 -5.57
C ASP A 175 5.41 6.26 -7.08
N VAL A 176 4.18 5.87 -7.42
CA VAL A 176 3.72 5.74 -8.81
C VAL A 176 2.47 6.59 -9.03
N PRO A 177 2.18 7.01 -10.29
CA PRO A 177 1.06 7.91 -10.57
C PRO A 177 -0.33 7.30 -10.33
N GLY A 178 -0.41 5.99 -10.17
CA GLY A 178 -1.65 5.22 -10.00
C GLY A 178 -1.46 3.79 -10.47
N VAL A 179 -2.55 3.10 -10.79
CA VAL A 179 -2.52 1.78 -11.43
C VAL A 179 -2.21 1.97 -12.90
N CYS A 180 -1.12 1.36 -13.38
CA CYS A 180 -0.69 1.47 -14.76
C CYS A 180 -0.99 0.19 -15.55
N THR A 181 -1.08 0.30 -16.88
CA THR A 181 -1.26 -0.83 -17.80
C THR A 181 -0.09 -1.82 -17.78
N ALA A 182 1.07 -1.39 -17.31
CA ALA A 182 2.27 -2.18 -17.01
C ALA A 182 3.16 -1.39 -16.03
N ASP A 183 4.25 -1.98 -15.54
CA ASP A 183 5.27 -1.21 -14.79
C ASP A 183 5.96 -0.22 -15.76
N PRO A 184 5.79 1.09 -15.58
CA PRO A 184 6.35 2.10 -16.49
C PRO A 184 7.88 2.13 -16.50
N ARG A 185 8.55 1.56 -15.49
CA ARG A 185 10.01 1.39 -15.46
C ARG A 185 10.49 0.34 -16.46
N LEU A 186 9.65 -0.64 -16.81
CA LEU A 186 9.95 -1.72 -17.75
C LEU A 186 9.33 -1.48 -19.13
N VAL A 187 8.17 -0.84 -19.17
CA VAL A 187 7.36 -0.55 -20.35
C VAL A 187 7.11 0.96 -20.42
N PRO A 188 7.96 1.75 -21.10
CA PRO A 188 7.79 3.20 -21.19
C PRO A 188 6.44 3.66 -21.78
N ALA A 189 5.81 2.83 -22.62
CA ALA A 189 4.49 3.08 -23.19
C ALA A 189 3.33 2.77 -22.22
N ALA A 190 3.62 2.36 -20.97
CA ALA A 190 2.60 2.13 -19.96
C ALA A 190 1.87 3.44 -19.59
N ARG A 191 0.56 3.35 -19.43
CA ARG A 191 -0.31 4.49 -19.11
C ARG A 191 -1.00 4.26 -17.77
N THR A 192 -1.21 5.35 -17.02
CA THR A 192 -2.04 5.32 -15.83
C THR A 192 -3.51 5.14 -16.24
N LEU A 193 -4.20 4.22 -15.60
CA LEU A 193 -5.63 4.00 -15.78
C LEU A 193 -6.40 5.00 -14.90
N ALA A 194 -7.31 5.77 -15.48
CA ALA A 194 -8.19 6.66 -14.71
C ALA A 194 -9.13 5.87 -13.78
N GLY A 195 -9.61 4.71 -14.25
CA GLY A 195 -10.44 3.79 -13.49
C GLY A 195 -10.13 2.34 -13.84
N VAL A 196 -10.30 1.44 -12.87
CA VAL A 196 -10.12 0.00 -13.03
C VAL A 196 -11.00 -0.74 -12.03
N ASP A 197 -11.53 -1.90 -12.43
CA ASP A 197 -12.37 -2.71 -11.57
C ASP A 197 -11.56 -3.49 -10.52
N TYR A 198 -12.22 -3.84 -9.40
CA TYR A 198 -11.59 -4.60 -8.32
C TYR A 198 -11.04 -5.96 -8.80
N ALA A 199 -11.73 -6.63 -9.73
CA ALA A 199 -11.33 -7.93 -10.19
C ALA A 199 -10.01 -7.86 -10.98
N THR A 200 -9.85 -6.85 -11.82
CA THR A 200 -8.60 -6.60 -12.56
C THR A 200 -7.44 -6.33 -11.60
N VAL A 201 -7.62 -5.46 -10.59
CA VAL A 201 -6.56 -5.17 -9.60
C VAL A 201 -6.24 -6.40 -8.75
N ALA A 202 -7.25 -7.18 -8.35
CA ALA A 202 -7.04 -8.45 -7.65
C ALA A 202 -6.24 -9.45 -8.49
N ARG A 203 -6.53 -9.58 -9.80
CA ARG A 203 -5.76 -10.40 -10.73
C ARG A 203 -4.32 -9.90 -10.87
N MET A 204 -4.12 -8.59 -11.07
CA MET A 204 -2.78 -8.00 -11.13
C MET A 204 -1.97 -8.35 -9.88
N SER A 205 -2.54 -8.14 -8.69
CA SER A 205 -1.88 -8.45 -7.41
C SER A 205 -1.63 -9.94 -7.23
N GLY A 206 -2.58 -10.81 -7.62
CA GLY A 206 -2.44 -12.26 -7.60
C GLY A 206 -1.34 -12.79 -8.53
N HIS A 207 -1.00 -12.04 -9.58
CA HIS A 207 0.13 -12.34 -10.47
C HIS A 207 1.44 -11.63 -10.05
N GLY A 208 1.46 -10.92 -8.91
CA GLY A 208 2.66 -10.35 -8.32
C GLY A 208 2.87 -8.85 -8.59
N ALA A 209 1.89 -8.16 -9.19
CA ALA A 209 1.97 -6.70 -9.29
C ALA A 209 1.93 -6.05 -7.90
N LYS A 210 2.83 -5.11 -7.66
CA LYS A 210 2.88 -4.35 -6.39
C LYS A 210 2.01 -3.09 -6.52
N VAL A 211 0.71 -3.28 -6.76
CA VAL A 211 -0.25 -2.18 -6.97
C VAL A 211 -1.00 -1.87 -5.69
N VAL A 212 -1.86 -2.80 -5.25
CA VAL A 212 -2.60 -2.75 -4.00
C VAL A 212 -2.58 -4.16 -3.41
N HIS A 213 -2.48 -4.28 -2.11
CA HIS A 213 -2.48 -5.58 -1.45
C HIS A 213 -3.78 -6.35 -1.76
N ALA A 214 -3.68 -7.62 -2.25
CA ALA A 214 -4.83 -8.39 -2.74
C ALA A 214 -5.98 -8.50 -1.72
N ARG A 215 -5.64 -8.71 -0.42
CA ARG A 215 -6.64 -8.76 0.67
C ARG A 215 -7.31 -7.40 0.92
N ALA A 216 -6.63 -6.28 0.62
CA ALA A 216 -7.22 -4.95 0.68
C ALA A 216 -8.27 -4.76 -0.42
N VAL A 217 -7.99 -5.22 -1.64
CA VAL A 217 -8.94 -5.20 -2.75
C VAL A 217 -10.19 -6.04 -2.44
N ALA A 218 -10.00 -7.24 -1.88
CA ALA A 218 -11.11 -8.10 -1.47
C ALA A 218 -11.96 -7.45 -0.36
N TRP A 219 -11.31 -6.77 0.59
CA TRP A 219 -12.01 -6.04 1.65
C TRP A 219 -12.76 -4.83 1.09
N ALA A 220 -12.15 -4.04 0.22
CA ALA A 220 -12.77 -2.90 -0.45
C ALA A 220 -14.03 -3.31 -1.20
N ARG A 221 -13.95 -4.37 -2.01
CA ARG A 221 -15.10 -4.90 -2.76
C ARG A 221 -16.24 -5.33 -1.82
N ARG A 222 -15.92 -5.99 -0.71
CA ARG A 222 -16.92 -6.46 0.27
C ARG A 222 -17.63 -5.31 0.99
N THR A 223 -16.91 -4.22 1.26
CA THR A 223 -17.42 -3.06 2.01
C THR A 223 -17.90 -1.91 1.12
N GLY A 224 -17.71 -2.00 -0.20
CA GLY A 224 -18.08 -0.95 -1.14
C GLY A 224 -17.16 0.28 -1.10
N VAL A 225 -15.99 0.19 -0.45
CA VAL A 225 -15.02 1.29 -0.36
C VAL A 225 -14.28 1.46 -1.68
N LEU A 226 -14.45 2.59 -2.36
CA LEU A 226 -13.66 2.94 -3.53
C LEU A 226 -12.22 3.21 -3.10
N LEU A 227 -11.25 2.59 -3.81
CA LEU A 227 -9.84 2.90 -3.58
C LEU A 227 -9.40 3.99 -4.56
N HIS A 228 -8.72 5.01 -4.06
CA HIS A 228 -8.14 6.04 -4.90
C HIS A 228 -6.61 5.95 -4.78
N CYS A 229 -5.97 5.26 -5.73
CA CYS A 229 -4.52 5.14 -5.81
C CYS A 229 -3.95 6.45 -6.36
N ARG A 230 -3.18 7.17 -5.55
CA ARG A 230 -2.70 8.52 -5.85
C ARG A 230 -1.17 8.61 -5.80
N PRO A 231 -0.58 9.50 -6.61
CA PRO A 231 0.83 9.81 -6.47
C PRO A 231 1.13 10.50 -5.14
N LEU A 232 2.31 10.22 -4.57
CA LEU A 232 2.84 10.97 -3.43
C LEU A 232 3.22 12.39 -3.88
N PRO A 233 2.88 13.43 -3.10
CA PRO A 233 3.42 14.77 -3.34
C PRO A 233 4.97 14.77 -3.28
N PRO A 234 5.69 15.47 -4.19
CA PRO A 234 5.17 16.44 -5.14
C PRO A 234 4.74 15.88 -6.50
N LEU A 235 4.64 14.56 -6.68
CA LEU A 235 4.15 14.00 -7.93
C LEU A 235 2.71 14.46 -8.18
N GLU A 236 2.46 14.90 -9.41
CA GLU A 236 1.14 15.36 -9.84
C GLU A 236 0.38 14.23 -10.55
N GLY A 237 -0.93 14.35 -10.59
CA GLY A 237 -1.83 13.44 -11.29
C GLY A 237 -3.07 13.09 -10.49
N GLU A 238 -4.13 12.77 -11.21
CA GLU A 238 -5.41 12.41 -10.59
C GLU A 238 -5.41 11.02 -9.96
N GLY A 239 -4.44 10.17 -10.34
CA GLY A 239 -4.37 8.79 -9.88
C GLY A 239 -5.37 7.86 -10.57
N THR A 240 -5.67 6.74 -9.91
CA THR A 240 -6.58 5.71 -10.40
C THR A 240 -7.68 5.45 -9.40
N ARG A 241 -8.93 5.41 -9.84
CA ARG A 241 -10.07 4.96 -9.04
C ARG A 241 -10.29 3.48 -9.23
N VAL A 242 -10.26 2.70 -8.14
CA VAL A 242 -10.53 1.27 -8.14
C VAL A 242 -11.89 1.03 -7.50
N GLY A 243 -12.81 0.47 -8.27
CA GLY A 243 -14.20 0.27 -7.84
C GLY A 243 -14.92 -0.79 -8.65
N GLU A 244 -16.23 -0.73 -8.74
CA GLU A 244 -16.98 -1.50 -9.73
C GLU A 244 -16.83 -0.86 -11.11
N GLY A 245 -16.75 -1.67 -12.16
CA GLY A 245 -16.57 -1.18 -13.52
C GLY A 245 -16.18 -2.26 -14.51
N PRO A 246 -15.92 -1.88 -15.76
CA PRO A 246 -15.48 -2.83 -16.78
C PRO A 246 -14.06 -3.33 -16.48
N ALA A 247 -13.81 -4.58 -16.82
CA ALA A 247 -12.50 -5.18 -16.73
C ALA A 247 -11.49 -4.48 -17.65
N SER A 248 -10.25 -4.39 -17.19
CA SER A 248 -9.15 -3.78 -17.95
C SER A 248 -8.06 -4.81 -18.26
N ALA A 249 -7.33 -4.56 -19.35
CA ALA A 249 -6.12 -5.32 -19.67
C ALA A 249 -4.90 -4.74 -18.93
N ALA A 250 -3.91 -5.59 -18.66
CA ALA A 250 -2.64 -5.17 -18.04
C ALA A 250 -1.51 -6.17 -18.32
N VAL A 251 -0.26 -5.70 -18.18
CA VAL A 251 0.92 -6.59 -18.17
C VAL A 251 1.54 -6.56 -16.79
N VAL A 252 1.69 -7.72 -16.19
CA VAL A 252 2.32 -7.91 -14.88
C VAL A 252 3.66 -8.60 -15.05
N VAL A 253 4.68 -8.07 -14.37
CA VAL A 253 6.04 -8.62 -14.34
C VAL A 253 6.39 -8.92 -12.90
N ALA A 254 6.68 -10.18 -12.61
CA ALA A 254 7.02 -10.63 -11.25
C ALA A 254 8.16 -11.66 -11.30
N ALA A 255 9.09 -11.59 -10.36
CA ALA A 255 10.11 -12.62 -10.20
C ALA A 255 9.43 -13.98 -10.00
N HIS A 256 9.94 -15.03 -10.66
CA HIS A 256 9.47 -16.40 -10.50
C HIS A 256 10.42 -17.18 -9.58
N ASP A 257 11.70 -17.08 -9.85
CA ASP A 257 12.79 -17.67 -9.06
C ASP A 257 14.06 -16.81 -9.21
N GLU A 258 15.21 -17.34 -8.85
CA GLU A 258 16.52 -16.65 -8.93
C GLU A 258 16.97 -16.33 -10.37
N ARG A 259 16.42 -16.96 -11.39
CA ARG A 259 16.83 -16.84 -12.79
C ARG A 259 15.74 -16.37 -13.72
N LEU A 260 14.49 -16.64 -13.37
CA LEU A 260 13.35 -16.44 -14.23
C LEU A 260 12.39 -15.39 -13.69
N THR A 261 11.84 -14.63 -14.63
CA THR A 261 10.75 -13.67 -14.42
C THR A 261 9.51 -14.18 -15.15
N ARG A 262 8.37 -14.12 -14.48
CA ARG A 262 7.08 -14.36 -15.09
C ARG A 262 6.53 -13.05 -15.64
N VAL A 263 6.26 -13.03 -16.94
CA VAL A 263 5.53 -11.95 -17.60
C VAL A 263 4.13 -12.46 -17.89
N THR A 264 3.12 -11.79 -17.37
CA THR A 264 1.71 -12.15 -17.51
C THR A 264 0.97 -11.07 -18.30
N ALA A 265 0.36 -11.42 -19.42
CA ALA A 265 -0.60 -10.59 -20.12
C ALA A 265 -2.01 -10.90 -19.58
N LEU A 266 -2.65 -9.93 -18.98
CA LEU A 266 -4.03 -10.01 -18.48
C LEU A 266 -4.96 -9.36 -19.51
N HIS A 267 -5.86 -10.12 -20.07
CA HIS A 267 -6.86 -9.63 -21.02
C HIS A 267 -8.13 -9.16 -20.29
N ALA A 268 -8.83 -8.21 -20.87
CA ALA A 268 -10.08 -7.68 -20.32
C ALA A 268 -11.20 -8.75 -20.28
N ASP A 269 -11.14 -9.77 -21.13
CA ASP A 269 -12.08 -10.90 -21.16
C ASP A 269 -11.84 -11.95 -20.05
N GLY A 270 -10.85 -11.71 -19.17
CA GLY A 270 -10.51 -12.62 -18.07
C GLY A 270 -9.39 -13.60 -18.37
N ARG A 271 -8.98 -13.78 -19.64
CA ARG A 271 -7.84 -14.64 -19.98
C ARG A 271 -6.53 -14.11 -19.39
N ALA A 272 -5.59 -15.02 -19.11
CA ALA A 272 -4.23 -14.69 -18.70
C ALA A 272 -3.24 -15.57 -19.47
N GLU A 273 -2.25 -14.95 -20.09
CA GLU A 273 -1.18 -15.62 -20.81
C GLU A 273 0.14 -15.40 -20.08
N HIS A 274 0.91 -16.46 -19.88
CA HIS A 274 2.15 -16.44 -19.10
C HIS A 274 3.34 -16.79 -19.97
N ALA A 275 4.45 -16.10 -19.74
CA ALA A 275 5.76 -16.47 -20.24
C ALA A 275 6.77 -16.42 -19.09
N LEU A 276 7.58 -17.48 -18.97
CA LEU A 276 8.77 -17.49 -18.12
C LEU A 276 9.97 -17.16 -19.00
N VAL A 277 10.70 -16.14 -18.63
CA VAL A 277 11.87 -15.66 -19.38
C VAL A 277 13.02 -15.35 -18.42
N PRO A 278 14.28 -15.44 -18.86
CA PRO A 278 15.42 -14.95 -18.07
C PRO A 278 15.22 -13.50 -17.63
N HIS A 279 15.68 -13.14 -16.43
CA HIS A 279 15.52 -11.79 -15.90
C HIS A 279 15.91 -10.67 -16.89
N PRO A 280 17.03 -10.75 -17.64
CA PRO A 280 17.40 -9.69 -18.60
C PRO A 280 16.43 -9.53 -19.77
N GLU A 281 15.66 -10.58 -20.11
CA GLU A 281 14.73 -10.58 -21.23
C GLU A 281 13.32 -10.07 -20.85
N ALA A 282 13.01 -10.01 -19.54
CA ALA A 282 11.70 -9.66 -19.05
C ALA A 282 11.19 -8.29 -19.54
N PRO A 283 12.02 -7.20 -19.59
CA PRO A 283 11.56 -5.92 -20.11
C PRO A 283 11.17 -5.97 -21.58
N ALA A 284 11.91 -6.70 -22.42
CA ALA A 284 11.60 -6.84 -23.85
C ALA A 284 10.32 -7.66 -24.05
N ARG A 285 10.14 -8.74 -23.28
CA ARG A 285 8.93 -9.56 -23.31
C ARG A 285 7.70 -8.78 -22.84
N ALA A 286 7.84 -7.98 -21.77
CA ALA A 286 6.76 -7.13 -21.25
C ALA A 286 6.32 -6.07 -22.26
N ARG A 287 7.26 -5.40 -22.93
CA ARG A 287 6.95 -4.44 -24.01
C ARG A 287 6.16 -5.08 -25.14
N ARG A 288 6.61 -6.24 -25.63
CA ARG A 288 5.87 -6.97 -26.70
C ARG A 288 4.46 -7.37 -26.24
N ALA A 289 4.31 -7.86 -25.03
CA ALA A 289 3.00 -8.19 -24.49
C ALA A 289 2.09 -6.95 -24.38
N HIS A 290 2.66 -5.81 -23.98
CA HIS A 290 1.92 -4.56 -23.88
C HIS A 290 1.49 -4.03 -25.25
N GLU A 291 2.36 -4.09 -26.28
CA GLU A 291 2.05 -3.69 -27.66
C GLU A 291 0.88 -4.52 -28.22
N VAL A 292 0.81 -5.82 -27.90
CA VAL A 292 -0.30 -6.69 -28.32
C VAL A 292 -1.61 -6.30 -27.64
N LEU A 293 -1.57 -6.01 -26.34
CA LEU A 293 -2.77 -5.63 -25.57
C LEU A 293 -3.23 -4.19 -25.86
N PHE A 294 -2.29 -3.30 -26.22
CA PHE A 294 -2.53 -1.87 -26.43
C PHE A 294 -1.93 -1.39 -27.76
N PRO A 295 -2.47 -1.84 -28.91
CA PRO A 295 -1.93 -1.45 -30.22
C PRO A 295 -2.03 0.07 -30.41
N GLY A 296 -0.96 0.70 -30.88
CA GLY A 296 -0.89 2.16 -31.12
C GLY A 296 -0.53 2.99 -29.90
N SER A 297 -0.13 2.39 -28.77
CA SER A 297 0.33 3.12 -27.58
C SER A 297 1.74 3.72 -27.68
N ALA A 298 2.48 3.43 -28.74
CA ALA A 298 3.79 4.05 -28.99
C ALA A 298 3.61 5.53 -29.38
N GLY A 299 3.96 6.45 -28.46
CA GLY A 299 3.97 7.91 -28.72
C GLY A 299 2.96 8.75 -27.93
N GLN A 300 2.16 8.17 -27.05
CA GLN A 300 1.31 8.92 -26.12
C GLN A 300 2.00 9.03 -24.74
N ASP A 301 1.82 10.17 -24.07
CA ASP A 301 2.52 10.60 -22.86
C ASP A 301 2.85 9.45 -21.88
N ALA A 302 4.13 9.07 -21.86
CA ALA A 302 4.67 8.14 -20.91
C ALA A 302 4.59 8.74 -19.49
N ALA A 303 4.13 7.95 -18.51
CA ALA A 303 4.17 8.34 -17.12
C ALA A 303 5.62 8.63 -16.71
N HIS A 304 5.95 9.92 -16.53
CA HIS A 304 7.31 10.36 -16.18
C HIS A 304 7.55 10.00 -14.70
N LEU A 305 8.23 8.88 -14.45
CA LEU A 305 8.64 8.50 -13.10
C LEU A 305 10.06 8.98 -12.83
N PRO A 306 10.32 9.63 -11.70
CA PRO A 306 11.68 9.89 -11.27
C PRO A 306 12.43 8.57 -11.07
N PRO A 307 13.74 8.51 -11.32
CA PRO A 307 14.55 7.34 -11.05
C PRO A 307 14.44 6.99 -9.56
N LYS A 308 14.18 5.72 -9.24
CA LYS A 308 14.21 5.24 -7.85
C LYS A 308 15.60 5.50 -7.28
N ALA A 309 15.68 6.20 -6.15
CA ALA A 309 16.90 6.22 -5.37
C ALA A 309 17.28 4.75 -5.09
N ARG A 310 18.47 4.33 -5.51
CA ARG A 310 18.96 2.97 -5.28
C ARG A 310 19.05 2.76 -3.77
N SER A 311 18.15 1.95 -3.22
CA SER A 311 18.39 1.38 -1.90
C SER A 311 19.58 0.43 -2.03
N PRO A 312 20.60 0.53 -1.18
CA PRO A 312 21.78 -0.36 -1.25
C PRO A 312 21.48 -1.83 -0.99
N HIS A 313 20.23 -2.21 -0.71
CA HIS A 313 19.79 -3.54 -0.32
C HIS A 313 18.65 -4.12 -1.17
N SER A 314 18.48 -3.67 -2.43
CA SER A 314 17.42 -4.21 -3.31
C SER A 314 17.78 -5.51 -4.02
N ASP A 315 18.94 -6.11 -3.76
CA ASP A 315 19.42 -7.31 -4.44
C ASP A 315 19.28 -8.60 -3.60
N VAL A 316 18.56 -8.58 -2.49
CA VAL A 316 18.27 -9.84 -1.78
C VAL A 316 16.96 -10.40 -2.30
N LEU A 317 17.10 -11.38 -3.17
CA LEU A 317 16.09 -12.32 -3.62
C LEU A 317 15.39 -12.96 -2.41
N ILE A 318 14.09 -12.95 -2.47
CA ILE A 318 13.20 -13.56 -1.47
C ILE A 318 12.97 -14.99 -1.92
N THR A 319 13.46 -15.94 -1.14
CA THR A 319 12.85 -17.26 -1.02
C THR A 319 11.52 -17.16 -0.29
#